data_8fdbe262d49402206ac30324f66986c0
#
_entry.id   8fdbe262d49402206ac30324f66986c0
#
_cell.length_a   1.000
_cell.length_b   1.000
_cell.length_c   1.000
_cell.angle_alpha   90.00
_cell.angle_beta   90.00
_cell.angle_gamma   90.00
#
_symmetry.space_group_name_H-M   'P 1'
#
loop_
_entity.id
_entity.type
_entity.pdbx_description
1 polymer ?
#
loop_
_entity_poly.entity_id
_entity_poly.type
_entity_poly.pdbx_seq_one_letter_code
_entity_poly.pdbx_strand_id
1 'polypeptide(L)'
;MEMVHLASASQRRASMLEAWGYEVTQSPLRARERPHRHGIPICEQVEHTLLGKIESAQRECSAPIVIVADTLVEDPDDFLHPLGQPQNRQDAVGMLFRLSGRNHRVWSGTAVICGDEVTSWITSATVSIEPLSEEVLEALIVSDSWRGKAGGYDFAGAMGKYATLVDGNEETILGFSPQLFDHLKSTLQ
;
A
#
# COMPACT_ATOMS: atom_id res chain seq x y z
N MET A 1 22.15 13.74 -2.98
CA MET A 1 20.89 12.97 -2.88
C MET A 1 20.40 13.13 -1.46
N GLU A 2 19.15 13.47 -1.30
CA GLU A 2 18.58 13.69 0.04
C GLU A 2 18.13 12.36 0.63
N MET A 3 18.40 12.16 1.91
CA MET A 3 18.14 10.90 2.60
C MET A 3 16.77 10.92 3.26
N VAL A 4 15.98 9.86 3.01
CA VAL A 4 14.71 9.63 3.66
C VAL A 4 14.69 8.25 4.33
N HIS A 5 13.97 8.13 5.44
CA HIS A 5 13.79 6.85 6.13
C HIS A 5 12.38 6.30 5.87
N LEU A 6 12.30 5.14 5.25
CA LEU A 6 11.04 4.43 5.03
C LEU A 6 10.80 3.45 6.19
N ALA A 7 9.83 3.74 7.05
CA ALA A 7 9.44 2.87 8.15
C ALA A 7 8.46 1.77 7.69
N SER A 8 8.93 0.90 6.79
CA SER A 8 8.14 -0.17 6.15
C SER A 8 9.06 -1.27 5.63
N ALA A 9 8.57 -2.52 5.58
CA ALA A 9 9.26 -3.64 4.93
C ALA A 9 9.02 -3.70 3.40
N SER A 10 8.20 -2.79 2.84
CA SER A 10 7.81 -2.83 1.42
C SER A 10 8.94 -2.44 0.50
N GLN A 11 9.54 -3.41 -0.19
CA GLN A 11 10.58 -3.16 -1.19
C GLN A 11 10.05 -2.30 -2.35
N ARG A 12 8.80 -2.49 -2.76
CA ARG A 12 8.16 -1.68 -3.81
C ARG A 12 8.16 -0.19 -3.46
N ARG A 13 7.81 0.16 -2.21
CA ARG A 13 7.85 1.54 -1.75
C ARG A 13 9.27 2.12 -1.70
N ALA A 14 10.24 1.32 -1.28
CA ALA A 14 11.64 1.73 -1.30
C ALA A 14 12.09 2.05 -2.74
N SER A 15 11.82 1.14 -3.69
CA SER A 15 12.18 1.35 -5.10
C SER A 15 11.48 2.56 -5.73
N MET A 16 10.25 2.91 -5.32
CA MET A 16 9.59 4.15 -5.78
C MET A 16 10.34 5.39 -5.31
N LEU A 17 10.74 5.47 -4.04
CA LEU A 17 11.50 6.60 -3.50
C LEU A 17 12.88 6.72 -4.15
N GLU A 18 13.56 5.59 -4.37
CA GLU A 18 14.83 5.54 -5.10
C GLU A 18 14.68 6.04 -6.54
N ALA A 19 13.63 5.63 -7.24
CA ALA A 19 13.32 6.08 -8.59
C ALA A 19 13.01 7.59 -8.66
N TRP A 20 12.51 8.17 -7.56
CA TRP A 20 12.32 9.62 -7.43
C TRP A 20 13.60 10.39 -7.08
N GLY A 21 14.71 9.68 -6.88
CA GLY A 21 16.03 10.27 -6.67
C GLY A 21 16.44 10.47 -5.21
N TYR A 22 15.76 9.80 -4.26
CA TYR A 22 16.10 9.84 -2.84
C TYR A 22 17.05 8.70 -2.47
N GLU A 23 17.90 8.94 -1.48
CA GLU A 23 18.66 7.90 -0.80
C GLU A 23 17.77 7.31 0.32
N VAL A 24 17.49 6.01 0.24
CA VAL A 24 16.49 5.39 1.12
C VAL A 24 17.16 4.51 2.16
N THR A 25 16.95 4.83 3.44
CA THR A 25 17.14 3.87 4.52
C THR A 25 15.82 3.21 4.84
N GLN A 26 15.81 1.92 5.13
CA GLN A 26 14.56 1.17 5.35
C GLN A 26 14.63 0.30 6.60
N SER A 27 13.58 0.39 7.43
CA SER A 27 13.35 -0.57 8.50
C SER A 27 11.85 -0.70 8.82
N PRO A 28 11.32 -1.92 9.03
CA PRO A 28 9.95 -2.09 9.48
C PRO A 28 9.81 -1.60 10.93
N LEU A 29 8.63 -1.08 11.26
CA LEU A 29 8.25 -0.75 12.64
C LEU A 29 8.16 -2.05 13.48
N ARG A 30 8.61 -2.00 14.73
CA ARG A 30 8.56 -3.12 15.66
C ARG A 30 7.21 -3.26 16.33
N ALA A 31 6.49 -2.13 16.47
CA ALA A 31 5.17 -2.13 17.06
C ALA A 31 4.21 -2.99 16.24
N ARG A 32 3.37 -3.75 16.94
CA ARG A 32 2.30 -4.52 16.30
C ARG A 32 1.32 -3.58 15.61
N GLU A 33 0.99 -3.85 14.35
CA GLU A 33 -0.02 -3.09 13.63
C GLU A 33 -1.37 -3.15 14.36
N ARG A 34 -2.10 -2.03 14.33
CA ARG A 34 -3.46 -2.00 14.84
C ARG A 34 -4.33 -2.93 14.01
N PRO A 35 -5.21 -3.73 14.63
CA PRO A 35 -6.12 -4.59 13.88
C PRO A 35 -7.09 -3.74 13.05
N HIS A 36 -7.47 -4.26 11.88
CA HIS A 36 -8.50 -3.64 11.07
C HIS A 36 -9.83 -3.56 11.85
N ARG A 37 -10.54 -2.46 11.67
CA ARG A 37 -11.86 -2.25 12.26
C ARG A 37 -12.92 -2.67 11.25
N HIS A 38 -13.61 -3.76 11.52
CA HIS A 38 -14.72 -4.19 10.67
C HIS A 38 -15.93 -3.26 10.81
N GLY A 39 -16.70 -3.12 9.73
CA GLY A 39 -17.94 -2.36 9.73
C GLY A 39 -17.81 -0.84 9.62
N ILE A 40 -16.61 -0.32 9.30
CA ILE A 40 -16.38 1.09 8.97
C ILE A 40 -15.77 1.21 7.57
N PRO A 41 -15.91 2.36 6.88
CA PRO A 41 -15.34 2.59 5.56
C PRO A 41 -13.84 2.31 5.49
N ILE A 42 -13.35 1.79 4.38
CA ILE A 42 -11.93 1.42 4.21
C ILE A 42 -11.01 2.64 4.35
N CYS A 43 -11.43 3.84 3.91
CA CYS A 43 -10.66 5.07 4.12
C CYS A 43 -10.39 5.35 5.60
N GLU A 44 -11.39 5.15 6.47
CA GLU A 44 -11.24 5.34 7.92
C GLU A 44 -10.37 4.24 8.55
N GLN A 45 -10.41 3.03 8.00
CA GLN A 45 -9.52 1.93 8.44
C GLN A 45 -8.07 2.21 8.10
N VAL A 46 -7.79 2.70 6.87
CA VAL A 46 -6.44 3.12 6.45
C VAL A 46 -5.94 4.26 7.32
N GLU A 47 -6.77 5.27 7.59
CA GLU A 47 -6.41 6.37 8.49
C GLU A 47 -6.06 5.88 9.89
N HIS A 48 -6.90 5.00 10.46
CA HIS A 48 -6.67 4.42 11.78
C HIS A 48 -5.33 3.66 11.86
N THR A 49 -5.02 2.86 10.84
CA THR A 49 -3.76 2.10 10.77
C THR A 49 -2.57 3.04 10.57
N LEU A 50 -2.73 4.05 9.71
CA LEU A 50 -1.70 5.07 9.46
C LEU A 50 -1.35 5.85 10.73
N LEU A 51 -2.35 6.29 11.50
CA LEU A 51 -2.12 6.97 12.78
C LEU A 51 -1.32 6.10 13.75
N GLY A 52 -1.60 4.80 13.83
CA GLY A 52 -0.81 3.87 14.64
C GLY A 52 0.64 3.74 14.17
N LYS A 53 0.87 3.76 12.85
CA LYS A 53 2.21 3.74 12.26
C LYS A 53 2.96 5.06 12.51
N ILE A 54 2.30 6.21 12.44
CA ILE A 54 2.87 7.52 12.79
C ILE A 54 3.37 7.52 14.24
N GLU A 55 2.50 7.16 15.20
CA GLU A 55 2.85 7.10 16.62
C GLU A 55 4.03 6.14 16.89
N SER A 56 4.08 5.02 16.19
CA SER A 56 5.19 4.06 16.30
C SER A 56 6.47 4.60 15.72
N ALA A 57 6.40 5.23 14.54
CA ALA A 57 7.56 5.82 13.88
C ALA A 57 8.16 6.97 14.70
N GLN A 58 7.34 7.82 15.31
CA GLN A 58 7.80 8.89 16.22
C GLN A 58 8.56 8.36 17.45
N ARG A 59 8.25 7.14 17.90
CA ARG A 59 8.95 6.50 19.03
C ARG A 59 10.19 5.72 18.60
N GLU A 60 10.20 5.14 17.40
CA GLU A 60 11.20 4.15 16.97
C GLU A 60 12.23 4.72 16.01
N CYS A 61 11.91 5.78 15.26
CA CYS A 61 12.76 6.36 14.23
C CYS A 61 13.33 7.71 14.69
N SER A 62 14.61 7.92 14.44
CA SER A 62 15.31 9.18 14.74
C SER A 62 15.80 9.91 13.48
N ALA A 63 15.44 9.44 12.30
CA ALA A 63 15.82 10.09 11.05
C ALA A 63 15.10 11.46 10.90
N PRO A 64 15.75 12.45 10.25
CA PRO A 64 15.16 13.78 10.05
C PRO A 64 13.84 13.75 9.26
N ILE A 65 13.72 12.81 8.30
CA ILE A 65 12.53 12.61 7.49
C ILE A 65 12.17 11.14 7.53
N VAL A 66 10.99 10.84 8.08
CA VAL A 66 10.46 9.48 8.16
C VAL A 66 9.16 9.39 7.37
N ILE A 67 9.07 8.38 6.51
CA ILE A 67 7.88 8.09 5.71
C ILE A 67 7.22 6.83 6.23
N VAL A 68 5.92 6.90 6.49
CA VAL A 68 5.07 5.76 6.82
C VAL A 68 3.93 5.66 5.82
N ALA A 69 3.48 4.45 5.53
CA ALA A 69 2.34 4.24 4.66
C ALA A 69 1.59 2.95 4.98
N ASP A 70 0.29 2.95 4.66
CA ASP A 70 -0.57 1.80 4.73
C ASP A 70 -1.41 1.67 3.46
N THR A 71 -1.75 0.43 3.06
CA THR A 71 -2.55 0.18 1.85
C THR A 71 -3.52 -0.95 2.10
N LEU A 72 -4.78 -0.70 1.82
CA LEU A 72 -5.87 -1.67 1.88
C LEU A 72 -6.61 -1.72 0.54
N VAL A 73 -7.05 -2.91 0.17
CA VAL A 73 -7.93 -3.14 -0.97
C VAL A 73 -9.35 -3.34 -0.45
N GLU A 74 -10.31 -2.70 -1.09
CA GLU A 74 -11.73 -2.85 -0.76
C GLU A 74 -12.25 -4.16 -1.35
N ASP A 75 -12.95 -4.97 -0.55
CA ASP A 75 -13.60 -6.18 -1.04
C ASP A 75 -14.81 -5.79 -1.91
N PRO A 76 -14.90 -6.20 -3.18
CA PRO A 76 -16.03 -5.85 -4.03
C PRO A 76 -17.37 -6.50 -3.58
N ASP A 77 -17.34 -7.48 -2.69
CA ASP A 77 -18.55 -8.08 -2.11
C ASP A 77 -18.97 -7.40 -0.80
N ASP A 78 -18.04 -6.73 -0.11
CA ASP A 78 -18.29 -6.03 1.15
C ASP A 78 -17.37 -4.81 1.29
N PHE A 79 -17.86 -3.64 0.94
CA PHE A 79 -17.13 -2.36 0.95
C PHE A 79 -16.64 -1.90 2.33
N LEU A 80 -16.99 -2.61 3.39
CA LEU A 80 -16.49 -2.38 4.75
C LEU A 80 -15.47 -3.43 5.19
N HIS A 81 -15.20 -4.42 4.31
CA HIS A 81 -14.21 -5.46 4.55
C HIS A 81 -12.90 -5.17 3.80
N PRO A 82 -11.76 -5.02 4.51
CA PRO A 82 -10.49 -4.80 3.85
C PRO A 82 -9.85 -6.12 3.43
N LEU A 83 -9.37 -6.19 2.20
CA LEU A 83 -8.45 -7.21 1.74
C LEU A 83 -7.02 -6.70 2.00
N GLY A 84 -6.47 -7.10 3.14
CA GLY A 84 -5.09 -6.80 3.51
C GLY A 84 -4.08 -7.70 2.80
N GLN A 85 -2.92 -7.91 3.42
CA GLN A 85 -1.91 -8.85 2.91
C GLN A 85 -2.32 -10.28 3.22
N PRO A 86 -2.37 -11.19 2.23
CA PRO A 86 -2.69 -12.59 2.47
C PRO A 86 -1.63 -13.24 3.36
N GLN A 87 -2.08 -14.05 4.32
CA GLN A 87 -1.21 -14.72 5.28
C GLN A 87 -0.62 -16.02 4.72
N ASN A 88 -1.29 -16.59 3.74
CA ASN A 88 -0.92 -17.86 3.12
C ASN A 88 -1.48 -17.94 1.69
N ARG A 89 -1.16 -19.04 1.01
CA ARG A 89 -1.57 -19.30 -0.37
C ARG A 89 -3.08 -19.36 -0.55
N GLN A 90 -3.81 -19.92 0.41
CA GLN A 90 -5.27 -20.04 0.35
C GLN A 90 -5.94 -18.68 0.46
N ASP A 91 -5.44 -17.82 1.35
CA ASP A 91 -5.92 -16.43 1.45
C ASP A 91 -5.70 -15.68 0.13
N ALA A 92 -4.51 -15.82 -0.49
CA ALA A 92 -4.20 -15.20 -1.77
C ALA A 92 -5.14 -15.66 -2.88
N VAL A 93 -5.40 -16.97 -2.97
CA VAL A 93 -6.39 -17.54 -3.92
C VAL A 93 -7.77 -16.94 -3.69
N GLY A 94 -8.23 -16.90 -2.44
CA GLY A 94 -9.53 -16.34 -2.08
C GLY A 94 -9.67 -14.87 -2.45
N MET A 95 -8.62 -14.06 -2.21
CA MET A 95 -8.60 -12.64 -2.58
C MET A 95 -8.63 -12.46 -4.10
N LEU A 96 -7.76 -13.16 -4.85
CA LEU A 96 -7.72 -13.07 -6.31
C LEU A 96 -9.04 -13.52 -6.95
N PHE A 97 -9.67 -14.55 -6.41
CA PHE A 97 -10.98 -15.01 -6.89
C PHE A 97 -12.08 -13.95 -6.71
N ARG A 98 -12.08 -13.24 -5.57
CA ARG A 98 -13.02 -12.14 -5.32
C ARG A 98 -12.81 -10.95 -6.25
N LEU A 99 -11.56 -10.67 -6.61
CA LEU A 99 -11.19 -9.53 -7.45
C LEU A 99 -11.32 -9.83 -8.95
N SER A 100 -11.31 -11.10 -9.35
CA SER A 100 -11.40 -11.55 -10.76
C SER A 100 -12.67 -11.06 -11.44
N GLY A 101 -12.52 -10.41 -12.61
CA GLY A 101 -13.62 -9.89 -13.41
C GLY A 101 -14.34 -8.67 -12.80
N ARG A 102 -13.73 -7.96 -11.87
CA ARG A 102 -14.39 -6.88 -11.10
C ARG A 102 -13.55 -5.63 -10.97
N ASN A 103 -14.25 -4.53 -10.71
CA ASN A 103 -13.66 -3.30 -10.23
C ASN A 103 -13.60 -3.31 -8.70
N HIS A 104 -12.53 -2.75 -8.16
CA HIS A 104 -12.35 -2.55 -6.72
C HIS A 104 -11.55 -1.28 -6.47
N ARG A 105 -11.62 -0.75 -5.25
CA ARG A 105 -10.79 0.37 -4.83
C ARG A 105 -9.58 -0.09 -4.04
N VAL A 106 -8.47 0.60 -4.30
CA VAL A 106 -7.26 0.54 -3.48
C VAL A 106 -7.15 1.85 -2.73
N TRP A 107 -6.95 1.78 -1.43
CA TRP A 107 -6.80 2.92 -0.54
C TRP A 107 -5.39 2.95 0.01
N SER A 108 -4.70 4.07 -0.13
CA SER A 108 -3.38 4.28 0.45
C SER A 108 -3.35 5.52 1.33
N GLY A 109 -2.87 5.31 2.55
CA GLY A 109 -2.51 6.37 3.48
C GLY A 109 -1.01 6.54 3.49
N THR A 110 -0.54 7.78 3.46
CA THR A 110 0.88 8.14 3.50
C THR A 110 1.08 9.29 4.47
N ALA A 111 2.14 9.23 5.26
CA ALA A 111 2.55 10.36 6.08
C ALA A 111 4.06 10.58 6.02
N VAL A 112 4.43 11.85 6.12
CA VAL A 112 5.81 12.33 6.30
C VAL A 112 5.92 12.95 7.68
N ILE A 113 6.95 12.56 8.40
CA ILE A 113 7.28 13.06 9.74
C ILE A 113 8.62 13.78 9.63
N CYS A 114 8.62 15.10 9.90
CA CYS A 114 9.82 15.95 9.91
C CYS A 114 9.93 16.59 11.31
N GLY A 115 10.74 16.02 12.19
CA GLY A 115 10.77 16.42 13.60
C GLY A 115 9.41 16.22 14.27
N ASP A 116 8.80 17.31 14.74
CA ASP A 116 7.46 17.29 15.37
C ASP A 116 6.32 17.49 14.36
N GLU A 117 6.63 17.85 13.13
CA GLU A 117 5.63 18.10 12.09
C GLU A 117 5.25 16.82 11.37
N VAL A 118 3.94 16.60 11.20
CA VAL A 118 3.38 15.45 10.50
C VAL A 118 2.43 15.94 9.40
N THR A 119 2.70 15.55 8.18
CA THR A 119 1.80 15.75 7.05
C THR A 119 1.31 14.41 6.53
N SER A 120 0.00 14.26 6.30
CA SER A 120 -0.57 12.99 5.85
C SER A 120 -1.67 13.16 4.82
N TRP A 121 -1.86 12.12 4.01
CA TRP A 121 -2.87 12.04 2.95
C TRP A 121 -3.49 10.65 2.92
N ILE A 122 -4.79 10.58 2.59
CA ILE A 122 -5.50 9.34 2.25
C ILE A 122 -6.01 9.50 0.82
N THR A 123 -5.67 8.55 -0.03
CA THR A 123 -6.05 8.56 -1.46
C THR A 123 -6.61 7.22 -1.88
N SER A 124 -7.42 7.23 -2.93
CA SER A 124 -7.95 6.00 -3.53
C SER A 124 -7.74 5.96 -5.05
N ALA A 125 -7.64 4.77 -5.57
CA ALA A 125 -7.64 4.50 -7.00
C ALA A 125 -8.56 3.30 -7.28
N THR A 126 -9.22 3.31 -8.44
CA THR A 126 -10.07 2.20 -8.90
C THR A 126 -9.32 1.36 -9.90
N VAL A 127 -9.26 0.07 -9.65
CA VAL A 127 -8.65 -0.93 -10.51
C VAL A 127 -9.72 -1.87 -11.04
N SER A 128 -9.64 -2.19 -12.33
CA SER A 128 -10.41 -3.25 -12.98
C SER A 128 -9.51 -4.45 -13.20
N ILE A 129 -9.94 -5.64 -12.78
CA ILE A 129 -9.26 -6.90 -13.10
C ILE A 129 -10.12 -7.67 -14.09
N GLU A 130 -9.51 -8.16 -15.17
CA GLU A 130 -10.16 -9.04 -16.14
C GLU A 130 -10.57 -10.38 -15.49
N PRO A 131 -11.56 -11.11 -16.05
CA PRO A 131 -11.85 -12.46 -15.58
C PRO A 131 -10.59 -13.36 -15.71
N LEU A 132 -10.12 -13.87 -14.57
CA LEU A 132 -8.93 -14.71 -14.50
C LEU A 132 -9.32 -16.17 -14.68
N SER A 133 -8.70 -16.87 -15.64
CA SER A 133 -8.86 -18.32 -15.78
C SER A 133 -8.15 -19.07 -14.64
N GLU A 134 -8.47 -20.36 -14.46
CA GLU A 134 -7.82 -21.20 -13.45
C GLU A 134 -6.31 -21.26 -13.65
N GLU A 135 -5.84 -21.35 -14.92
CA GLU A 135 -4.42 -21.38 -15.25
C GLU A 135 -3.71 -20.07 -14.90
N VAL A 136 -4.39 -18.93 -15.10
CA VAL A 136 -3.85 -17.62 -14.75
C VAL A 136 -3.78 -17.46 -13.23
N LEU A 137 -4.83 -17.86 -12.51
CA LEU A 137 -4.84 -17.86 -11.05
C LEU A 137 -3.71 -18.73 -10.50
N GLU A 138 -3.54 -19.94 -11.02
CA GLU A 138 -2.47 -20.84 -10.61
C GLU A 138 -1.08 -20.21 -10.86
N ALA A 139 -0.87 -19.63 -12.04
CA ALA A 139 0.39 -18.97 -12.39
C ALA A 139 0.71 -17.80 -11.44
N LEU A 140 -0.28 -16.95 -11.11
CA LEU A 140 -0.13 -15.84 -10.16
C LEU A 140 0.22 -16.34 -8.76
N ILE A 141 -0.39 -17.43 -8.32
CA ILE A 141 -0.12 -18.03 -7.01
C ILE A 141 1.27 -18.70 -6.96
N VAL A 142 1.65 -19.42 -8.01
CA VAL A 142 2.97 -20.08 -8.09
C VAL A 142 4.11 -19.07 -8.16
N SER A 143 3.88 -17.89 -8.77
CA SER A 143 4.89 -16.83 -8.87
C SER A 143 5.26 -16.19 -7.52
N ASP A 144 4.50 -16.46 -6.46
CA ASP A 144 4.63 -15.82 -5.13
C ASP A 144 4.56 -14.26 -5.17
N SER A 145 4.15 -13.67 -6.30
CA SER A 145 4.04 -12.21 -6.47
C SER A 145 3.02 -11.55 -5.53
N TRP A 146 2.11 -12.34 -4.96
CA TRP A 146 1.09 -11.93 -4.01
C TRP A 146 1.65 -11.61 -2.61
N ARG A 147 2.85 -12.12 -2.27
CA ARG A 147 3.42 -11.96 -0.93
C ARG A 147 3.66 -10.48 -0.59
N GLY A 148 3.18 -10.08 0.59
CA GLY A 148 3.33 -8.71 1.07
C GLY A 148 2.54 -7.65 0.28
N LYS A 149 1.55 -8.07 -0.52
CA LYS A 149 0.70 -7.17 -1.31
C LYS A 149 -0.74 -7.20 -0.79
N ALA A 150 -1.32 -6.03 -0.53
CA ALA A 150 -2.74 -5.91 -0.23
C ALA A 150 -3.59 -6.44 -1.40
N GLY A 151 -4.67 -7.18 -1.11
CA GLY A 151 -5.48 -7.83 -2.13
C GLY A 151 -4.81 -9.02 -2.81
N GLY A 152 -3.58 -9.38 -2.43
CA GLY A 152 -2.87 -10.54 -2.95
C GLY A 152 -2.37 -10.40 -4.39
N TYR A 153 -2.15 -9.19 -4.91
CA TYR A 153 -1.66 -9.00 -6.27
C TYR A 153 -0.60 -7.90 -6.41
N ASP A 154 0.25 -8.06 -7.41
CA ASP A 154 1.28 -7.08 -7.78
C ASP A 154 0.89 -6.38 -9.09
N PHE A 155 0.34 -5.16 -8.98
CA PHE A 155 -0.14 -4.36 -10.11
C PHE A 155 0.98 -4.05 -11.10
N ALA A 156 2.16 -3.68 -10.63
CA ALA A 156 3.32 -3.38 -11.48
C ALA A 156 4.05 -4.63 -12.00
N GLY A 157 3.67 -5.81 -11.54
CA GLY A 157 4.31 -7.08 -11.87
C GLY A 157 3.38 -8.06 -12.57
N ALA A 158 3.25 -9.25 -12.00
CA ALA A 158 2.55 -10.37 -12.65
C ALA A 158 1.06 -10.09 -12.95
N MET A 159 0.39 -9.25 -12.14
CA MET A 159 -1.00 -8.88 -12.38
C MET A 159 -1.17 -7.83 -13.47
N GLY A 160 -0.15 -7.05 -13.81
CA GLY A 160 -0.25 -5.90 -14.74
C GLY A 160 -0.81 -6.22 -16.12
N LYS A 161 -0.78 -7.49 -16.55
CA LYS A 161 -1.39 -7.94 -17.80
C LYS A 161 -2.92 -8.05 -17.74
N TYR A 162 -3.48 -8.14 -16.54
CA TYR A 162 -4.88 -8.44 -16.28
C TYR A 162 -5.57 -7.34 -15.50
N ALA A 163 -4.84 -6.30 -15.10
CA ALA A 163 -5.34 -5.20 -14.28
C ALA A 163 -5.16 -3.86 -14.98
N THR A 164 -6.18 -3.01 -14.92
CA THR A 164 -6.18 -1.68 -15.52
C THR A 164 -6.56 -0.64 -14.46
N LEU A 165 -5.82 0.46 -14.40
CA LEU A 165 -6.21 1.65 -13.63
C LEU A 165 -7.39 2.33 -14.33
N VAL A 166 -8.52 2.42 -13.65
CA VAL A 166 -9.77 3.03 -14.17
C VAL A 166 -9.89 4.49 -13.73
N ASP A 167 -9.51 4.78 -12.48
CA ASP A 167 -9.60 6.11 -11.88
C ASP A 167 -8.55 6.28 -10.78
N GLY A 168 -8.09 7.51 -10.56
CA GLY A 168 -7.06 7.81 -9.56
C GLY A 168 -5.64 7.72 -10.14
N ASN A 169 -4.67 7.38 -9.28
CA ASN A 169 -3.24 7.38 -9.61
C ASN A 169 -2.60 6.02 -9.33
N GLU A 170 -1.61 5.67 -10.15
CA GLU A 170 -0.87 4.42 -10.02
C GLU A 170 -0.09 4.36 -8.68
N GLU A 171 0.46 5.49 -8.23
CA GLU A 171 1.16 5.61 -6.95
C GLU A 171 0.29 5.13 -5.79
N THR A 172 -1.02 5.42 -5.82
CA THR A 172 -1.98 4.94 -4.81
C THR A 172 -2.07 3.42 -4.80
N ILE A 173 -2.10 2.77 -5.97
CA ILE A 173 -2.11 1.31 -6.08
C ILE A 173 -0.78 0.72 -5.59
N LEU A 174 0.32 1.39 -5.90
CA LEU A 174 1.66 0.97 -5.51
C LEU A 174 1.97 1.24 -4.03
N GLY A 175 1.15 2.04 -3.35
CA GLY A 175 1.18 2.15 -1.90
C GLY A 175 1.64 3.48 -1.33
N PHE A 176 1.60 4.56 -2.14
CA PHE A 176 1.80 5.92 -1.70
C PHE A 176 0.71 6.86 -2.23
N SER A 177 0.38 7.87 -1.46
CA SER A 177 -0.41 8.99 -1.97
C SER A 177 0.44 9.84 -2.93
N PRO A 178 -0.09 10.25 -4.10
CA PRO A 178 0.70 10.98 -5.10
C PRO A 178 1.26 12.31 -4.59
N GLN A 179 0.61 12.93 -3.60
CA GLN A 179 1.08 14.16 -2.95
C GLN A 179 2.43 14.03 -2.25
N LEU A 180 2.86 12.80 -1.92
CA LEU A 180 4.14 12.55 -1.27
C LEU A 180 5.31 13.09 -2.08
N PHE A 181 5.34 12.86 -3.39
CA PHE A 181 6.42 13.29 -4.25
C PHE A 181 6.59 14.81 -4.26
N ASP A 182 5.48 15.54 -4.46
CA ASP A 182 5.50 17.00 -4.50
C ASP A 182 5.87 17.59 -3.12
N HIS A 183 5.37 16.98 -2.04
CA HIS A 183 5.69 17.41 -0.68
C HIS A 183 7.18 17.23 -0.37
N LEU A 184 7.76 16.07 -0.65
CA LEU A 184 9.20 15.83 -0.44
C LEU A 184 10.04 16.81 -1.25
N LYS A 185 9.65 17.08 -2.50
CA LYS A 185 10.34 18.01 -3.38
C LYS A 185 10.31 19.46 -2.87
N SER A 186 9.21 19.87 -2.24
CA SER A 186 9.08 21.22 -1.65
C SER A 186 9.74 21.35 -0.28
N THR A 187 9.83 20.29 0.49
CA THR A 187 10.42 20.28 1.84
C THR A 187 11.93 20.21 1.81
N LEU A 188 12.50 19.60 0.77
CA LEU A 188 13.92 19.29 0.64
C LEU A 188 14.66 20.21 -0.35
N GLN A 189 14.01 21.23 -0.90
CA GLN A 189 14.63 22.30 -1.70
C GLN A 189 14.82 23.57 -0.87
#